data_dd1150b02f5cc230e40b2a0c7a984a52
#
_entry.id   dd1150b02f5cc230e40b2a0c7a984a52
#
_cell.length_a   1.000
_cell.length_b   1.000
_cell.length_c   1.000
_cell.angle_alpha   90.00
_cell.angle_beta   90.00
_cell.angle_gamma   90.00
#
_symmetry.space_group_name_H-M   'P 1'
#
loop_
_entity.id
_entity.type
_entity.pdbx_description
1 polymer ?
#
loop_
_entity_poly.entity_id
_entity_poly.type
_entity_poly.pdbx_seq_one_letter_code
_entity_poly.pdbx_strand_id
1 'polypeptide(L)'
;MKKKILGLIPTRLSSKRLHQKPLLKINGIPIFIHTYLRAKESKILDDLIICCDDVKIINIAKKYGAKAILTSKKCKNGTERIYEGYKKINKKFDYIVDIQGDEPLINPKHIDSVINFHIKNRDASIILPSIQKENIETKNIVKVVADNNGKVLYLSR
;
A
#
# COMPACT_ATOMS: atom_id res chain seq x y z
N MET A 1 -13.88 -11.32 -18.95
CA MET A 1 -14.44 -10.40 -17.93
C MET A 1 -13.33 -9.47 -17.43
N LYS A 2 -13.62 -8.17 -17.24
CA LYS A 2 -12.67 -7.22 -16.63
C LYS A 2 -12.37 -7.63 -15.20
N LYS A 3 -11.09 -7.68 -14.83
CA LYS A 3 -10.66 -7.97 -13.46
C LYS A 3 -10.95 -6.79 -12.55
N LYS A 4 -11.45 -7.08 -11.33
CA LYS A 4 -11.71 -6.06 -10.30
C LYS A 4 -10.51 -5.93 -9.38
N ILE A 5 -10.02 -4.70 -9.22
CA ILE A 5 -8.77 -4.41 -8.53
C ILE A 5 -8.99 -3.39 -7.41
N LEU A 6 -8.56 -3.76 -6.21
CA LEU A 6 -8.68 -2.93 -5.01
C LEU A 6 -7.31 -2.47 -4.53
N GLY A 7 -7.12 -1.15 -4.43
CA GLY A 7 -6.00 -0.57 -3.70
C GLY A 7 -6.33 -0.43 -2.20
N LEU A 8 -5.43 -0.88 -1.34
CA LEU A 8 -5.54 -0.72 0.10
C LEU A 8 -4.30 0.00 0.64
N ILE A 9 -4.52 1.05 1.43
CA ILE A 9 -3.47 1.87 2.02
C ILE A 9 -3.44 1.63 3.53
N PRO A 10 -2.53 0.79 4.05
CA PRO A 10 -2.38 0.59 5.48
C PRO A 10 -1.79 1.84 6.13
N THR A 11 -2.49 2.36 7.13
CA THR A 11 -2.10 3.57 7.85
C THR A 11 -2.30 3.36 9.34
N ARG A 12 -1.25 3.54 10.16
CA ARG A 12 -1.34 3.44 11.62
C ARG A 12 -0.90 4.74 12.28
N LEU A 13 -1.66 5.17 13.29
CA LEU A 13 -1.31 6.38 14.04
C LEU A 13 -0.06 6.18 14.90
N SER A 14 0.08 4.99 15.52
CA SER A 14 1.24 4.65 16.33
C SER A 14 2.45 4.32 15.44
N SER A 15 3.47 5.15 15.48
CA SER A 15 4.78 4.89 14.85
C SER A 15 5.88 4.95 15.90
N LYS A 16 6.71 3.88 16.00
CA LYS A 16 7.80 3.81 16.98
C LYS A 16 8.95 4.80 16.70
N ARG A 17 9.24 5.06 15.43
CA ARG A 17 10.37 5.89 14.99
C ARG A 17 10.03 7.37 14.87
N LEU A 18 8.81 7.70 14.47
CA LEU A 18 8.36 9.07 14.26
C LEU A 18 6.91 9.19 14.72
N HIS A 19 6.70 9.93 15.82
CA HIS A 19 5.37 10.04 16.42
C HIS A 19 4.34 10.56 15.42
N GLN A 20 3.20 9.86 15.32
CA GLN A 20 2.09 10.19 14.42
C GLN A 20 2.53 10.47 12.96
N LYS A 21 3.53 9.73 12.45
CA LYS A 21 4.09 9.91 11.10
C LYS A 21 3.05 10.19 10.00
N PRO A 22 1.92 9.45 9.93
CA PRO A 22 0.94 9.68 8.86
C PRO A 22 0.33 11.08 8.87
N LEU A 23 0.26 11.72 10.03
CA LEU A 23 -0.35 13.05 10.21
C LEU A 23 0.62 14.20 9.93
N LEU A 24 1.90 13.92 9.77
CA LEU A 24 2.86 14.94 9.35
C LEU A 24 2.46 15.48 7.99
N LYS A 25 2.62 16.79 7.82
CA LYS A 25 2.13 17.48 6.63
C LYS A 25 3.26 17.87 5.70
N ILE A 26 3.01 17.69 4.41
CA ILE A 26 3.80 18.26 3.32
C ILE A 26 2.89 19.27 2.64
N ASN A 27 3.28 20.53 2.59
CA ASN A 27 2.45 21.62 2.05
C ASN A 27 1.02 21.64 2.62
N GLY A 28 0.89 21.46 3.94
CA GLY A 28 -0.41 21.51 4.62
C GLY A 28 -1.26 20.22 4.55
N ILE A 29 -0.88 19.23 3.72
CA ILE A 29 -1.61 17.98 3.50
C ILE A 29 -0.90 16.83 4.20
N PRO A 30 -1.59 15.97 4.97
CA PRO A 30 -1.01 14.80 5.63
C PRO A 30 -0.35 13.81 4.64
N ILE A 31 0.76 13.17 5.04
CA ILE A 31 1.53 12.25 4.19
C ILE A 31 0.64 11.16 3.58
N PHE A 32 -0.19 10.49 4.38
CA PHE A 32 -1.05 9.41 3.89
C PHE A 32 -2.11 9.89 2.89
N ILE A 33 -2.50 11.16 2.96
CA ILE A 33 -3.42 11.76 1.98
C ILE A 33 -2.69 12.02 0.65
N HIS A 34 -1.42 12.45 0.69
CA HIS A 34 -0.62 12.53 -0.55
C HIS A 34 -0.56 11.18 -1.25
N THR A 35 -0.26 10.11 -0.50
CA THR A 35 -0.26 8.74 -1.04
C THR A 35 -1.61 8.39 -1.65
N TYR A 36 -2.71 8.67 -0.94
CA TYR A 36 -4.05 8.42 -1.45
C TYR A 36 -4.34 9.18 -2.74
N LEU A 37 -4.06 10.48 -2.78
CA LEU A 37 -4.33 11.31 -3.96
C LEU A 37 -3.52 10.84 -5.17
N ARG A 38 -2.25 10.49 -4.97
CA ARG A 38 -1.40 9.93 -6.03
C ARG A 38 -1.90 8.57 -6.51
N ALA A 39 -2.21 7.66 -5.59
CA ALA A 39 -2.72 6.34 -5.95
C ALA A 39 -4.08 6.41 -6.67
N LYS A 40 -4.91 7.40 -6.34
CA LYS A 40 -6.21 7.64 -7.00
C LYS A 40 -6.08 7.98 -8.48
N GLU A 41 -4.92 8.46 -8.94
CA GLU A 41 -4.64 8.72 -10.35
C GLU A 41 -4.37 7.43 -11.17
N SER A 42 -4.26 6.26 -10.53
CA SER A 42 -4.17 4.97 -11.23
C SER A 42 -5.39 4.75 -12.11
N LYS A 43 -5.15 4.28 -13.33
CA LYS A 43 -6.20 4.01 -14.32
C LYS A 43 -6.81 2.62 -14.20
N ILE A 44 -6.22 1.76 -13.37
CA ILE A 44 -6.57 0.35 -13.28
C ILE A 44 -7.29 0.01 -11.98
N LEU A 45 -7.07 0.77 -10.90
CA LEU A 45 -7.78 0.56 -9.65
C LEU A 45 -9.28 0.85 -9.81
N ASP A 46 -10.12 -0.12 -9.44
CA ASP A 46 -11.58 0.06 -9.42
C ASP A 46 -12.06 0.68 -8.10
N ASP A 47 -11.31 0.48 -7.01
CA ASP A 47 -11.56 1.14 -5.71
C ASP A 47 -10.25 1.35 -4.93
N LEU A 48 -10.24 2.33 -4.03
CA LEU A 48 -9.09 2.68 -3.19
C LEU A 48 -9.56 3.05 -1.79
N ILE A 49 -9.04 2.33 -0.78
CA ILE A 49 -9.50 2.47 0.60
C ILE A 49 -8.31 2.52 1.56
N ILE A 50 -8.38 3.43 2.52
CA ILE A 50 -7.41 3.54 3.62
C ILE A 50 -7.83 2.61 4.75
N CYS A 51 -6.94 1.71 5.18
CA CYS A 51 -7.13 0.84 6.33
C CYS A 51 -6.37 1.42 7.53
N CYS A 52 -7.07 1.87 8.57
CA CYS A 52 -6.44 2.60 9.68
C CYS A 52 -6.91 2.12 11.06
N ASP A 53 -6.14 2.44 12.10
CA ASP A 53 -6.38 2.01 13.49
C ASP A 53 -6.95 3.11 14.39
N ASP A 54 -7.27 4.27 13.83
CA ASP A 54 -7.74 5.41 14.61
C ASP A 54 -8.79 6.24 13.86
N VAL A 55 -9.84 6.62 14.57
CA VAL A 55 -10.94 7.46 14.05
C VAL A 55 -10.45 8.83 13.57
N LYS A 56 -9.37 9.34 14.15
CA LYS A 56 -8.74 10.60 13.71
C LYS A 56 -8.30 10.52 12.24
N ILE A 57 -7.74 9.38 11.82
CA ILE A 57 -7.37 9.16 10.40
C ILE A 57 -8.62 9.09 9.52
N ILE A 58 -9.69 8.42 9.98
CA ILE A 58 -10.98 8.36 9.27
C ILE A 58 -11.52 9.79 9.03
N ASN A 59 -11.54 10.61 10.08
CA ASN A 59 -12.07 11.97 10.01
C ASN A 59 -11.26 12.87 9.06
N ILE A 60 -9.93 12.69 9.05
CA ILE A 60 -9.07 13.39 8.10
C ILE A 60 -9.33 12.88 6.68
N ALA A 61 -9.36 11.55 6.46
CA ALA A 61 -9.63 10.97 5.16
C ALA A 61 -10.92 11.49 4.53
N LYS A 62 -12.01 11.57 5.32
CA LYS A 62 -13.29 12.12 4.89
C LYS A 62 -13.18 13.55 4.36
N LYS A 63 -12.38 14.42 5.00
CA LYS A 63 -12.17 15.81 4.55
C LYS A 63 -11.57 15.91 3.15
N TYR A 64 -10.85 14.87 2.71
CA TYR A 64 -10.25 14.78 1.40
C TYR A 64 -11.01 13.86 0.43
N GLY A 65 -12.25 13.47 0.80
CA GLY A 65 -13.08 12.57 -0.03
C GLY A 65 -12.53 11.15 -0.15
N ALA A 66 -11.64 10.74 0.77
CA ALA A 66 -11.06 9.41 0.78
C ALA A 66 -11.94 8.43 1.57
N LYS A 67 -12.12 7.22 1.02
CA LYS A 67 -12.73 6.10 1.74
C LYS A 67 -11.75 5.57 2.77
N ALA A 68 -12.23 5.29 3.98
CA ALA A 68 -11.41 4.71 5.02
C ALA A 68 -12.21 3.72 5.87
N ILE A 69 -11.52 2.66 6.34
CA ILE A 69 -12.07 1.60 7.18
C ILE A 69 -11.26 1.52 8.46
N LEU A 70 -11.96 1.43 9.60
CA LEU A 70 -11.32 1.22 10.89
C LEU A 70 -10.94 -0.26 11.04
N THR A 71 -9.68 -0.49 11.40
CA THR A 71 -9.10 -1.81 11.68
C THR A 71 -8.54 -1.86 13.10
N SER A 72 -8.24 -3.06 13.59
CA SER A 72 -7.72 -3.26 14.93
C SER A 72 -6.36 -2.57 15.14
N LYS A 73 -6.17 -2.00 16.34
CA LYS A 73 -4.86 -1.56 16.83
C LYS A 73 -3.87 -2.72 17.02
N LYS A 74 -4.39 -3.97 17.10
CA LYS A 74 -3.59 -5.19 17.32
C LYS A 74 -2.89 -5.69 16.06
N CYS A 75 -3.21 -5.16 14.86
CA CYS A 75 -2.52 -5.54 13.63
C CYS A 75 -1.02 -5.28 13.75
N LYS A 76 -0.20 -6.32 13.59
CA LYS A 76 1.25 -6.29 13.78
C LYS A 76 1.98 -5.53 12.66
N ASN A 77 1.42 -5.59 11.43
CA ASN A 77 2.02 -5.02 10.23
C ASN A 77 0.96 -4.49 9.25
N GLY A 78 1.41 -3.93 8.12
CA GLY A 78 0.53 -3.41 7.07
C GLY A 78 -0.32 -4.50 6.42
N THR A 79 0.25 -5.67 6.17
CA THR A 79 -0.42 -6.79 5.52
C THR A 79 -1.60 -7.33 6.35
N GLU A 80 -1.41 -7.51 7.66
CA GLU A 80 -2.52 -7.88 8.56
C GLU A 80 -3.63 -6.81 8.54
N ARG A 81 -3.25 -5.54 8.49
CA ARG A 81 -4.20 -4.43 8.47
C ARG A 81 -5.03 -4.39 7.19
N ILE A 82 -4.41 -4.53 6.03
CA ILE A 82 -5.15 -4.58 4.76
C ILE A 82 -6.02 -5.84 4.67
N TYR A 83 -5.56 -6.97 5.20
CA TYR A 83 -6.36 -8.19 5.26
C TYR A 83 -7.61 -8.02 6.12
N GLU A 84 -7.48 -7.43 7.33
CA GLU A 84 -8.64 -7.11 8.18
C GLU A 84 -9.57 -6.11 7.49
N GLY A 85 -9.00 -5.06 6.86
CA GLY A 85 -9.77 -4.09 6.09
C GLY A 85 -10.54 -4.74 4.95
N TYR A 86 -9.88 -5.60 4.17
CA TYR A 86 -10.52 -6.35 3.08
C TYR A 86 -11.69 -7.20 3.56
N LYS A 87 -11.54 -7.91 4.68
CA LYS A 87 -12.64 -8.72 5.26
C LYS A 87 -13.88 -7.91 5.63
N LYS A 88 -13.74 -6.62 5.91
CA LYS A 88 -14.86 -5.71 6.21
C LYS A 88 -15.53 -5.16 4.94
N ILE A 89 -14.93 -5.40 3.77
CA ILE A 89 -15.48 -4.95 2.49
C ILE A 89 -16.39 -6.06 1.94
N ASN A 90 -17.69 -5.79 1.88
CA ASN A 90 -18.67 -6.76 1.35
C ASN A 90 -18.68 -6.76 -0.19
N LYS A 91 -17.49 -6.91 -0.81
CA LYS A 91 -17.30 -7.01 -2.26
C LYS A 91 -16.12 -7.92 -2.56
N LYS A 92 -16.20 -8.67 -3.66
CA LYS A 92 -15.09 -9.49 -4.15
C LYS A 92 -14.26 -8.71 -5.16
N PHE A 93 -12.94 -8.84 -5.04
CA PHE A 93 -11.95 -8.32 -5.98
C PHE A 93 -11.04 -9.46 -6.42
N ASP A 94 -10.56 -9.38 -7.66
CA ASP A 94 -9.63 -10.38 -8.21
C ASP A 94 -8.18 -10.14 -7.73
N TYR A 95 -7.82 -8.86 -7.56
CA TYR A 95 -6.48 -8.45 -7.11
C TYR A 95 -6.56 -7.40 -6.01
N ILE A 96 -5.63 -7.48 -5.08
CA ILE A 96 -5.45 -6.50 -4.01
C ILE A 96 -4.04 -5.91 -4.12
N VAL A 97 -3.94 -4.59 -4.08
CA VAL A 97 -2.68 -3.86 -4.13
C VAL A 97 -2.43 -3.23 -2.77
N ASP A 98 -1.33 -3.64 -2.11
CA ASP A 98 -0.83 -2.99 -0.90
C ASP A 98 -0.04 -1.73 -1.30
N ILE A 99 -0.54 -0.55 -0.95
CA ILE A 99 0.08 0.73 -1.24
C ILE A 99 0.49 1.37 0.08
N GLN A 100 1.79 1.41 0.35
CA GLN A 100 2.29 1.88 1.65
C GLN A 100 1.93 3.33 1.91
N GLY A 101 1.23 3.61 3.04
CA GLY A 101 0.69 4.93 3.37
C GLY A 101 1.72 6.04 3.62
N ASP A 102 3.00 5.69 3.62
CA ASP A 102 4.12 6.62 3.78
C ASP A 102 4.94 6.86 2.49
N GLU A 103 4.32 6.59 1.34
CA GLU A 103 4.87 6.80 -0.01
C GLU A 103 4.21 8.01 -0.71
N PRO A 104 4.41 9.26 -0.25
CA PRO A 104 3.70 10.43 -0.76
C PRO A 104 4.02 10.75 -2.22
N LEU A 105 5.12 10.23 -2.75
CA LEU A 105 5.55 10.42 -4.14
C LEU A 105 5.31 9.19 -5.03
N ILE A 106 4.51 8.23 -4.57
CA ILE A 106 4.22 7.04 -5.39
C ILE A 106 3.75 7.43 -6.79
N ASN A 107 4.33 6.77 -7.80
CA ASN A 107 3.92 7.01 -9.18
C ASN A 107 2.73 6.12 -9.54
N PRO A 108 1.57 6.67 -9.93
CA PRO A 108 0.40 5.88 -10.30
C PRO A 108 0.67 4.93 -11.47
N LYS A 109 1.57 5.29 -12.40
CA LYS A 109 1.99 4.40 -13.49
C LYS A 109 2.73 3.15 -12.98
N HIS A 110 3.46 3.24 -11.88
CA HIS A 110 4.10 2.06 -11.27
C HIS A 110 3.04 1.12 -10.69
N ILE A 111 1.99 1.66 -10.06
CA ILE A 111 0.85 0.86 -9.59
C ILE A 111 0.24 0.10 -10.77
N ASP A 112 -0.07 0.81 -11.86
CA ASP A 112 -0.65 0.21 -13.06
C ASP A 112 0.27 -0.85 -13.68
N SER A 113 1.58 -0.61 -13.72
CA SER A 113 2.56 -1.56 -14.27
C SER A 113 2.64 -2.85 -13.46
N VAL A 114 2.67 -2.75 -12.12
CA VAL A 114 2.71 -3.93 -11.22
C VAL A 114 1.45 -4.77 -11.38
N ILE A 115 0.29 -4.13 -11.44
CA ILE A 115 -1.00 -4.81 -11.64
C ILE A 115 -1.03 -5.52 -12.99
N ASN A 116 -0.66 -4.85 -14.07
CA ASN A 116 -0.62 -5.43 -15.41
C ASN A 116 0.35 -6.60 -15.50
N PHE A 117 1.50 -6.50 -14.82
CA PHE A 117 2.45 -7.60 -14.73
C PHE A 117 1.84 -8.80 -14.00
N HIS A 118 1.15 -8.59 -12.87
CA HIS A 118 0.49 -9.66 -12.13
C HIS A 118 -0.61 -10.35 -12.95
N ILE A 119 -1.42 -9.58 -13.67
CA ILE A 119 -2.48 -10.13 -14.53
C ILE A 119 -1.90 -11.04 -15.62
N LYS A 120 -0.71 -10.73 -16.14
CA LYS A 120 -0.01 -11.53 -17.15
C LYS A 120 0.69 -12.78 -16.55
N ASN A 121 1.13 -12.71 -15.31
CA ASN A 121 1.86 -13.77 -14.60
C ASN A 121 0.98 -14.43 -13.53
N ARG A 122 -0.04 -15.15 -13.97
CA ARG A 122 -1.10 -15.71 -13.09
C ARG A 122 -0.60 -16.78 -12.12
N ASP A 123 0.54 -17.40 -12.40
CA ASP A 123 1.14 -18.42 -11.52
C ASP A 123 1.77 -17.81 -10.27
N ALA A 124 2.04 -16.50 -10.28
CA ALA A 124 2.54 -15.79 -9.12
C ALA A 124 1.38 -15.39 -8.19
N SER A 125 1.43 -15.82 -6.94
CA SER A 125 0.47 -15.40 -5.92
C SER A 125 0.68 -13.96 -5.46
N ILE A 126 1.93 -13.46 -5.50
CA ILE A 126 2.32 -12.12 -5.08
C ILE A 126 3.35 -11.57 -6.06
N ILE A 127 3.19 -10.31 -6.45
CA ILE A 127 4.19 -9.54 -7.19
C ILE A 127 4.78 -8.49 -6.26
N LEU A 128 6.10 -8.45 -6.16
CA LEU A 128 6.83 -7.47 -5.38
C LEU A 128 7.68 -6.61 -6.32
N PRO A 129 7.37 -5.31 -6.46
CA PRO A 129 8.22 -4.41 -7.24
C PRO A 129 9.55 -4.19 -6.50
N SER A 130 10.65 -4.25 -7.23
CA SER A 130 11.99 -3.98 -6.70
C SER A 130 12.78 -3.14 -7.69
N ILE A 131 13.82 -2.48 -7.19
CA ILE A 131 14.78 -1.73 -8.00
C ILE A 131 16.17 -2.32 -7.79
N GLN A 132 16.94 -2.39 -8.85
CA GLN A 132 18.36 -2.70 -8.75
C GLN A 132 19.11 -1.45 -8.30
N LYS A 133 19.94 -1.57 -7.28
CA LYS A 133 20.74 -0.49 -6.75
C LYS A 133 22.09 -1.02 -6.31
N GLU A 134 23.17 -0.35 -6.71
CA GLU A 134 24.52 -0.62 -6.25
C GLU A 134 24.77 0.01 -4.88
N ASN A 135 25.69 -0.59 -4.09
CA ASN A 135 26.19 -0.06 -2.81
C ASN A 135 25.10 0.26 -1.76
N ILE A 136 24.28 -0.75 -1.41
CA ILE A 136 23.27 -0.60 -0.37
C ILE A 136 23.85 -1.02 0.98
N GLU A 137 24.35 -0.07 1.76
CA GLU A 137 24.88 -0.32 3.11
C GLU A 137 23.86 -0.12 4.24
N THR A 138 22.60 0.23 3.94
CA THR A 138 21.65 0.57 5.01
C THR A 138 20.84 -0.63 5.49
N LYS A 139 20.83 -0.85 6.83
CA LYS A 139 19.99 -1.84 7.52
C LYS A 139 18.46 -1.59 7.38
N ASN A 140 18.07 -0.43 6.84
CA ASN A 140 16.67 -0.03 6.71
C ASN A 140 16.03 -0.43 5.38
N ILE A 141 16.82 -0.86 4.40
CA ILE A 141 16.35 -1.26 3.08
C ILE A 141 16.15 -2.78 3.07
N VAL A 142 14.96 -3.22 2.66
CA VAL A 142 14.68 -4.63 2.43
C VAL A 142 15.33 -5.04 1.10
N LYS A 143 16.22 -6.02 1.16
CA LYS A 143 16.87 -6.59 0.01
C LYS A 143 16.07 -7.77 -0.50
N VAL A 144 15.90 -7.85 -1.82
CA VAL A 144 15.21 -8.96 -2.49
C VAL A 144 16.26 -9.85 -3.13
N VAL A 145 16.25 -11.13 -2.80
CA VAL A 145 17.04 -12.15 -3.50
C VAL A 145 16.08 -12.96 -4.36
N ALA A 146 16.36 -12.98 -5.66
CA ALA A 146 15.56 -13.67 -6.64
C ALA A 146 16.43 -14.57 -7.52
N ASP A 147 15.82 -15.59 -8.14
CA ASP A 147 16.47 -16.39 -9.17
C ASP A 147 16.52 -15.62 -10.52
N ASN A 148 17.13 -16.26 -11.51
CA ASN A 148 17.29 -15.68 -12.87
C ASN A 148 15.95 -15.41 -13.58
N ASN A 149 14.85 -16.02 -13.13
CA ASN A 149 13.51 -15.86 -13.67
C ASN A 149 12.70 -14.78 -12.90
N GLY A 150 13.32 -14.15 -11.90
CA GLY A 150 12.68 -13.15 -11.05
C GLY A 150 11.80 -13.72 -9.93
N LYS A 151 11.85 -15.04 -9.67
CA LYS A 151 11.16 -15.65 -8.54
C LYS A 151 11.90 -15.30 -7.25
N VAL A 152 11.18 -14.65 -6.32
CA VAL A 152 11.74 -14.28 -5.03
C VAL A 152 12.05 -15.52 -4.20
N LEU A 153 13.28 -15.63 -3.75
CA LEU A 153 13.77 -16.71 -2.88
C LEU A 153 13.63 -16.32 -1.41
N TYR A 154 14.07 -15.12 -1.04
CA TYR A 154 13.88 -14.58 0.29
C TYR A 154 14.04 -13.05 0.33
N LEU A 155 13.60 -12.45 1.44
CA LEU A 155 13.76 -11.04 1.76
C LEU A 155 14.67 -10.88 2.99
N SER A 156 15.63 -9.96 2.93
CA SER A 156 16.58 -9.68 4.01
C SER A 156 16.67 -8.19 4.33
N ARG A 157 17.05 -7.88 5.57
CA ARG A 157 17.41 -6.53 6.02
C ARG A 157 18.85 -6.46 6.48
#